data_bace5f15bdabfc5e58b5e498228caf41
#
_entry.id   bace5f15bdabfc5e58b5e498228caf41
#
_cell.length_a   1.000
_cell.length_b   1.000
_cell.length_c   1.000
_cell.angle_alpha   90.00
_cell.angle_beta   90.00
_cell.angle_gamma   90.00
#
_symmetry.space_group_name_H-M   'P 1'
#
loop_
_entity.id
_entity.type
_entity.pdbx_description
1 polymer ?
#
loop_
_entity_poly.entity_id
_entity_poly.type
_entity_poly.pdbx_seq_one_letter_code
_entity_poly.pdbx_strand_id
1 'polypeptide(L)'
;APEIRDIEQGLEGTGIEMIDSPVSGGFPGAQGGTLTMMAAGKAEVLETYRPVMEAVSANIHIVGDKIGDGQTVKGCLQSLFGAIFSATFEMSALAAKAGISGQVLYDVVSTSSASSPAGNTALANIIDRKFENTGSSIRTMHKDLTISMDLARDLGVPLFTAATSMQLFQAGITKHPDGDNQIVTRVMEDIVGAGLKR
;
A
#
# COMPACT_ATOMS: atom_id res chain seq x y z
N ALA A 1 11.31 -8.47 6.12
CA ALA A 1 12.72 -8.07 6.18
C ALA A 1 13.68 -9.19 6.59
N PRO A 2 13.31 -10.22 7.39
CA PRO A 2 14.23 -11.33 7.67
C PRO A 2 14.73 -12.03 6.41
N GLU A 3 13.83 -12.41 5.53
CA GLU A 3 14.14 -13.21 4.32
C GLU A 3 15.17 -12.53 3.40
N ILE A 4 15.12 -11.20 3.25
CA ILE A 4 16.08 -10.49 2.40
C ILE A 4 17.48 -10.45 3.02
N ARG A 5 17.57 -10.46 4.35
CA ARG A 5 18.84 -10.55 5.07
C ARG A 5 19.43 -11.96 5.03
N ASP A 6 18.55 -12.98 5.05
CA ASP A 6 18.99 -14.36 4.87
C ASP A 6 19.56 -14.58 3.45
N ILE A 7 18.99 -13.93 2.43
CA ILE A 7 19.53 -13.93 1.07
C ILE A 7 20.88 -13.23 1.04
N GLU A 8 21.02 -12.05 1.65
CA GLU A 8 22.31 -11.34 1.74
C GLU A 8 23.39 -12.22 2.37
N GLN A 9 23.08 -12.85 3.50
CA GLN A 9 23.99 -13.75 4.18
C GLN A 9 24.39 -14.94 3.29
N GLY A 10 23.46 -15.49 2.53
CA GLY A 10 23.73 -16.58 1.57
C GLY A 10 24.64 -16.16 0.40
N LEU A 11 24.76 -14.86 0.13
CA LEU A 11 25.64 -14.31 -0.92
C LEU A 11 27.03 -13.99 -0.44
N GLU A 12 27.31 -14.07 0.88
CA GLU A 12 28.63 -13.80 1.43
C GLU A 12 29.71 -14.69 0.77
N GLY A 13 30.82 -14.06 0.38
CA GLY A 13 31.94 -14.75 -0.27
C GLY A 13 31.75 -15.15 -1.73
N THR A 14 30.58 -14.91 -2.32
CA THR A 14 30.30 -15.22 -3.74
C THR A 14 30.76 -14.13 -4.70
N GLY A 15 31.05 -12.92 -4.22
CA GLY A 15 31.34 -11.75 -5.05
C GLY A 15 30.10 -11.08 -5.67
N ILE A 16 28.88 -11.51 -5.30
CA ILE A 16 27.62 -10.90 -5.73
C ILE A 16 27.26 -9.80 -4.73
N GLU A 17 27.03 -8.59 -5.26
CA GLU A 17 26.53 -7.47 -4.48
C GLU A 17 25.00 -7.38 -4.57
N MET A 18 24.37 -6.87 -3.54
CA MET A 18 22.91 -6.80 -3.43
C MET A 18 22.44 -5.36 -3.19
N ILE A 19 21.29 -5.01 -3.79
CA ILE A 19 20.53 -3.78 -3.53
C ILE A 19 19.11 -4.20 -3.06
N ASP A 20 18.67 -3.63 -1.97
CA ASP A 20 17.29 -3.70 -1.51
C ASP A 20 16.51 -2.49 -2.05
N SER A 21 15.58 -2.70 -2.97
CA SER A 21 14.90 -1.59 -3.67
C SER A 21 13.41 -1.81 -3.90
N PRO A 22 12.60 -1.93 -2.85
CA PRO A 22 11.15 -1.98 -3.02
C PRO A 22 10.62 -0.67 -3.61
N VAL A 23 9.48 -0.78 -4.28
CA VAL A 23 8.87 0.35 -5.01
C VAL A 23 7.43 0.61 -4.56
N SER A 24 6.96 1.83 -4.84
CA SER A 24 5.56 2.25 -4.72
C SER A 24 5.11 2.93 -6.01
N GLY A 25 3.81 2.83 -6.35
CA GLY A 25 3.23 3.39 -7.57
C GLY A 25 2.32 2.41 -8.32
N GLY A 26 2.32 1.13 -7.90
CA GLY A 26 1.47 0.09 -8.48
C GLY A 26 1.70 -0.12 -9.98
N PHE A 27 0.73 -0.75 -10.65
CA PHE A 27 0.79 -1.02 -12.08
C PHE A 27 0.89 0.26 -12.94
N PRO A 28 0.13 1.35 -12.67
CA PRO A 28 0.27 2.59 -13.44
C PRO A 28 1.66 3.21 -13.33
N GLY A 29 2.25 3.21 -12.14
CA GLY A 29 3.61 3.72 -11.93
C GLY A 29 4.66 2.89 -12.66
N ALA A 30 4.51 1.56 -12.68
CA ALA A 30 5.40 0.67 -13.42
C ALA A 30 5.31 0.90 -14.93
N GLN A 31 4.09 1.01 -15.48
CA GLN A 31 3.87 1.31 -16.90
C GLN A 31 4.44 2.66 -17.33
N GLY A 32 4.29 3.68 -16.47
CA GLY A 32 4.73 5.04 -16.74
C GLY A 32 6.19 5.33 -16.42
N GLY A 33 6.94 4.38 -15.85
CA GLY A 33 8.31 4.63 -15.35
C GLY A 33 8.35 5.65 -14.21
N THR A 34 7.25 5.79 -13.45
CA THR A 34 7.08 6.83 -12.43
C THR A 34 7.06 6.28 -11.00
N LEU A 35 7.63 5.11 -10.79
CA LEU A 35 7.71 4.50 -9.48
C LEU A 35 8.48 5.38 -8.50
N THR A 36 8.13 5.29 -7.24
CA THR A 36 8.96 5.76 -6.12
C THR A 36 9.70 4.57 -5.56
N MET A 37 11.03 4.63 -5.57
CA MET A 37 11.93 3.57 -5.11
C MET A 37 12.53 3.91 -3.75
N MET A 38 12.61 2.94 -2.88
CA MET A 38 13.23 3.03 -1.56
C MET A 38 14.47 2.14 -1.55
N ALA A 39 15.60 2.68 -2.03
CA ALA A 39 16.81 1.90 -2.25
C ALA A 39 17.73 1.90 -1.01
N ALA A 40 18.26 0.74 -0.66
CA ALA A 40 19.24 0.56 0.38
C ALA A 40 20.36 -0.41 -0.06
N GLY A 41 21.57 -0.19 0.45
CA GLY A 41 22.76 -0.98 0.13
C GLY A 41 24.03 -0.12 0.11
N LYS A 42 25.15 -0.73 -0.25
CA LYS A 42 26.44 -0.03 -0.32
C LYS A 42 26.40 1.13 -1.32
N ALA A 43 26.89 2.29 -0.93
CA ALA A 43 26.84 3.51 -1.73
C ALA A 43 27.44 3.35 -3.15
N GLU A 44 28.57 2.66 -3.25
CA GLU A 44 29.26 2.38 -4.52
C GLU A 44 28.41 1.49 -5.45
N VAL A 45 27.68 0.53 -4.90
CA VAL A 45 26.80 -0.37 -5.66
C VAL A 45 25.57 0.41 -6.14
N LEU A 46 24.95 1.18 -5.25
CA LEU A 46 23.82 2.05 -5.59
C LEU A 46 24.18 3.04 -6.69
N GLU A 47 25.35 3.67 -6.63
CA GLU A 47 25.80 4.60 -7.67
C GLU A 47 26.07 3.90 -9.00
N THR A 48 26.69 2.73 -8.98
CA THR A 48 26.96 1.92 -10.19
C THR A 48 25.65 1.57 -10.92
N TYR A 49 24.60 1.23 -10.18
CA TYR A 49 23.32 0.82 -10.76
C TYR A 49 22.28 1.94 -10.81
N ARG A 50 22.65 3.18 -10.49
CA ARG A 50 21.78 4.36 -10.59
C ARG A 50 21.07 4.46 -11.94
N PRO A 51 21.73 4.29 -13.11
CA PRO A 51 21.03 4.39 -14.40
C PRO A 51 19.91 3.35 -14.58
N VAL A 52 20.06 2.15 -13.98
CA VAL A 52 19.03 1.11 -14.02
C VAL A 52 17.84 1.51 -13.15
N MET A 53 18.08 2.07 -11.97
CA MET A 53 17.04 2.55 -11.07
C MET A 53 16.27 3.73 -11.69
N GLU A 54 16.96 4.65 -12.34
CA GLU A 54 16.36 5.81 -13.03
C GLU A 54 15.52 5.42 -14.26
N ALA A 55 15.84 4.29 -14.90
CA ALA A 55 15.05 3.80 -16.04
C ALA A 55 13.63 3.35 -15.66
N VAL A 56 13.37 3.03 -14.38
CA VAL A 56 12.08 2.48 -13.91
C VAL A 56 11.40 3.34 -12.83
N SER A 57 12.07 4.37 -12.30
CA SER A 57 11.60 5.16 -11.17
C SER A 57 11.82 6.65 -11.40
N ALA A 58 10.78 7.44 -11.18
CA ALA A 58 10.89 8.91 -11.21
C ALA A 58 11.48 9.48 -9.91
N ASN A 59 11.28 8.78 -8.79
CA ASN A 59 11.78 9.21 -7.49
C ASN A 59 12.59 8.08 -6.86
N ILE A 60 13.86 8.34 -6.56
CA ILE A 60 14.75 7.37 -5.90
C ILE A 60 15.18 7.96 -4.57
N HIS A 61 14.79 7.30 -3.49
CA HIS A 61 15.21 7.64 -2.13
C HIS A 61 16.21 6.60 -1.64
N ILE A 62 17.41 7.03 -1.31
CA ILE A 62 18.38 6.20 -0.59
C ILE A 62 17.97 6.24 0.88
N VAL A 63 17.49 5.10 1.40
CA VAL A 63 16.86 5.02 2.72
C VAL A 63 17.75 4.36 3.78
N GLY A 64 18.90 3.84 3.38
CA GLY A 64 19.87 3.22 4.28
C GLY A 64 21.03 2.56 3.54
N ASP A 65 21.99 2.10 4.30
CA ASP A 65 23.17 1.38 3.81
C ASP A 65 23.08 -0.15 4.03
N LYS A 66 22.03 -0.62 4.73
CA LYS A 66 21.85 -2.03 5.07
C LYS A 66 20.73 -2.64 4.24
N ILE A 67 20.96 -3.87 3.78
CA ILE A 67 19.92 -4.68 3.18
C ILE A 67 18.79 -4.92 4.19
N GLY A 68 17.55 -4.66 3.77
CA GLY A 68 16.35 -4.70 4.61
C GLY A 68 15.83 -3.32 5.04
N ASP A 69 16.62 -2.24 4.90
CA ASP A 69 16.15 -0.89 5.23
C ASP A 69 15.06 -0.42 4.25
N GLY A 70 15.22 -0.72 2.95
CA GLY A 70 14.20 -0.47 1.93
C GLY A 70 12.88 -1.19 2.26
N GLN A 71 12.95 -2.49 2.56
CA GLN A 71 11.77 -3.27 2.95
C GLN A 71 11.14 -2.75 4.25
N THR A 72 11.94 -2.26 5.20
CA THR A 72 11.45 -1.65 6.43
C THR A 72 10.64 -0.37 6.13
N VAL A 73 11.18 0.53 5.31
CA VAL A 73 10.46 1.74 4.88
C VAL A 73 9.20 1.37 4.11
N LYS A 74 9.27 0.37 3.23
CA LYS A 74 8.09 -0.14 2.51
C LYS A 74 7.03 -0.67 3.48
N GLY A 75 7.40 -1.42 4.50
CA GLY A 75 6.48 -1.90 5.55
C GLY A 75 5.77 -0.76 6.27
N CYS A 76 6.51 0.29 6.65
CA CYS A 76 5.93 1.50 7.25
C CYS A 76 4.92 2.18 6.30
N LEU A 77 5.26 2.31 5.02
CA LEU A 77 4.38 2.88 4.00
C LEU A 77 3.09 2.06 3.85
N GLN A 78 3.18 0.73 3.78
CA GLN A 78 2.03 -0.14 3.58
C GLN A 78 1.11 -0.18 4.81
N SER A 79 1.64 -0.07 6.03
CA SER A 79 0.82 0.08 7.23
C SER A 79 -0.03 1.35 7.20
N LEU A 80 0.53 2.48 6.72
CA LEU A 80 -0.20 3.72 6.51
C LEU A 80 -1.25 3.60 5.39
N PHE A 81 -0.92 2.94 4.28
CA PHE A 81 -1.88 2.70 3.20
C PHE A 81 -3.10 1.90 3.68
N GLY A 82 -2.88 0.84 4.46
CA GLY A 82 -3.96 0.06 5.05
C GLY A 82 -4.89 0.90 5.91
N ALA A 83 -4.33 1.78 6.73
CA ALA A 83 -5.08 2.71 7.58
C ALA A 83 -5.93 3.69 6.74
N ILE A 84 -5.33 4.31 5.72
CA ILE A 84 -6.04 5.25 4.81
C ILE A 84 -7.19 4.56 4.11
N PHE A 85 -6.98 3.38 3.55
CA PHE A 85 -8.03 2.63 2.87
C PHE A 85 -9.15 2.24 3.83
N SER A 86 -8.82 1.67 5.00
CA SER A 86 -9.83 1.26 5.98
C SER A 86 -10.68 2.45 6.44
N ALA A 87 -10.06 3.58 6.78
CA ALA A 87 -10.77 4.79 7.14
C ALA A 87 -11.67 5.31 6.00
N THR A 88 -11.21 5.21 4.75
CA THR A 88 -11.99 5.61 3.56
C THR A 88 -13.21 4.70 3.39
N PHE A 89 -13.08 3.39 3.62
CA PHE A 89 -14.19 2.44 3.52
C PHE A 89 -15.25 2.68 4.60
N GLU A 90 -14.83 2.89 5.84
CA GLU A 90 -15.71 3.20 6.98
C GLU A 90 -16.45 4.53 6.78
N MET A 91 -15.72 5.59 6.40
CA MET A 91 -16.27 6.90 6.07
C MET A 91 -17.31 6.79 4.94
N SER A 92 -17.03 6.01 3.89
CA SER A 92 -17.94 5.80 2.76
C SER A 92 -19.23 5.12 3.21
N ALA A 93 -19.14 4.11 4.07
CA ALA A 93 -20.29 3.40 4.63
C ALA A 93 -21.14 4.32 5.53
N LEU A 94 -20.48 5.14 6.36
CA LEU A 94 -21.14 6.13 7.22
C LEU A 94 -21.93 7.16 6.38
N ALA A 95 -21.29 7.73 5.35
CA ALA A 95 -21.94 8.69 4.46
C ALA A 95 -23.11 8.08 3.71
N ALA A 96 -22.95 6.86 3.18
CA ALA A 96 -24.03 6.13 2.51
C ALA A 96 -25.23 5.91 3.44
N LYS A 97 -24.99 5.50 4.68
CA LYS A 97 -26.05 5.29 5.68
C LYS A 97 -26.74 6.58 6.09
N ALA A 98 -26.01 7.70 6.09
CA ALA A 98 -26.56 9.03 6.37
C ALA A 98 -27.30 9.65 5.16
N GLY A 99 -27.30 9.00 3.99
CA GLY A 99 -27.93 9.51 2.78
C GLY A 99 -27.18 10.62 2.07
N ILE A 100 -25.84 10.75 2.35
CA ILE A 100 -24.98 11.73 1.67
C ILE A 100 -24.59 11.19 0.29
N SER A 101 -24.67 12.07 -0.74
CA SER A 101 -24.21 11.73 -2.09
C SER A 101 -22.69 11.49 -2.11
N GLY A 102 -22.25 10.48 -2.86
CA GLY A 102 -20.82 10.18 -3.01
C GLY A 102 -20.05 11.33 -3.65
N GLN A 103 -20.67 12.07 -4.59
CA GLN A 103 -20.01 13.22 -5.21
C GLN A 103 -19.75 14.34 -4.18
N VAL A 104 -20.74 14.67 -3.36
CA VAL A 104 -20.58 15.68 -2.30
C VAL A 104 -19.48 15.27 -1.32
N LEU A 105 -19.45 14.01 -0.89
CA LEU A 105 -18.40 13.50 -0.02
C LEU A 105 -17.02 13.61 -0.67
N TYR A 106 -16.90 13.23 -1.94
CA TYR A 106 -15.65 13.31 -2.69
C TYR A 106 -15.15 14.74 -2.80
N ASP A 107 -16.00 15.69 -3.16
CA ASP A 107 -15.64 17.11 -3.33
C ASP A 107 -15.13 17.71 -2.02
N VAL A 108 -15.77 17.39 -0.90
CA VAL A 108 -15.34 17.85 0.43
C VAL A 108 -14.02 17.20 0.84
N VAL A 109 -13.91 15.88 0.75
CA VAL A 109 -12.70 15.16 1.18
C VAL A 109 -11.49 15.57 0.35
N SER A 110 -11.62 15.62 -0.98
CA SER A 110 -10.50 15.91 -1.88
C SER A 110 -9.93 17.33 -1.74
N THR A 111 -10.70 18.27 -1.18
CA THR A 111 -10.29 19.66 -0.96
C THR A 111 -10.00 20.00 0.50
N SER A 112 -10.22 19.05 1.41
CA SER A 112 -10.02 19.24 2.85
C SER A 112 -8.62 18.79 3.31
N SER A 113 -8.29 19.03 4.57
CA SER A 113 -7.07 18.53 5.22
C SER A 113 -7.02 17.01 5.38
N ALA A 114 -8.14 16.31 5.19
CA ALA A 114 -8.20 14.84 5.16
C ALA A 114 -7.82 14.25 3.80
N SER A 115 -7.56 15.09 2.80
CA SER A 115 -7.17 14.68 1.45
C SER A 115 -5.88 13.87 1.45
N SER A 116 -5.89 12.76 0.75
CA SER A 116 -4.69 12.00 0.41
C SER A 116 -4.85 11.36 -0.98
N PRO A 117 -3.77 11.25 -1.79
CA PRO A 117 -3.88 10.65 -3.12
C PRO A 117 -4.50 9.27 -3.12
N ALA A 118 -4.12 8.41 -2.16
CA ALA A 118 -4.64 7.06 -2.02
C ALA A 118 -6.14 7.04 -1.64
N GLY A 119 -6.52 7.84 -0.63
CA GLY A 119 -7.91 7.95 -0.18
C GLY A 119 -8.82 8.54 -1.27
N ASN A 120 -8.37 9.59 -1.95
CA ASN A 120 -9.14 10.21 -3.02
C ASN A 120 -9.37 9.25 -4.20
N THR A 121 -8.33 8.51 -4.61
CA THR A 121 -8.46 7.50 -5.67
C THR A 121 -9.42 6.36 -5.24
N ALA A 122 -9.28 5.87 -4.02
CA ALA A 122 -10.17 4.84 -3.49
C ALA A 122 -11.63 5.34 -3.45
N LEU A 123 -11.87 6.54 -2.92
CA LEU A 123 -13.20 7.13 -2.83
C LEU A 123 -13.81 7.35 -4.23
N ALA A 124 -13.05 7.84 -5.20
CA ALA A 124 -13.50 7.98 -6.59
C ALA A 124 -13.94 6.63 -7.17
N ASN A 125 -13.15 5.58 -6.98
CA ASN A 125 -13.51 4.24 -7.45
C ASN A 125 -14.74 3.67 -6.73
N ILE A 126 -14.90 3.93 -5.44
CA ILE A 126 -16.06 3.50 -4.65
C ILE A 126 -17.35 4.13 -5.18
N ILE A 127 -17.37 5.45 -5.37
CA ILE A 127 -18.57 6.14 -5.85
C ILE A 127 -18.92 5.80 -7.29
N ASP A 128 -17.92 5.46 -8.10
CA ASP A 128 -18.08 4.97 -9.48
C ASP A 128 -18.33 3.46 -9.57
N ARG A 129 -18.35 2.76 -8.43
CA ARG A 129 -18.53 1.30 -8.33
C ARG A 129 -17.49 0.50 -9.09
N LYS A 130 -16.26 1.02 -9.20
CA LYS A 130 -15.11 0.37 -9.84
C LYS A 130 -14.32 -0.42 -8.80
N PHE A 131 -14.55 -1.72 -8.75
CA PHE A 131 -13.97 -2.61 -7.74
C PHE A 131 -12.95 -3.60 -8.32
N GLU A 132 -12.74 -3.56 -9.63
CA GLU A 132 -11.84 -4.45 -10.38
C GLU A 132 -11.10 -3.67 -11.46
N ASN A 133 -9.94 -4.16 -11.88
CA ASN A 133 -9.12 -3.61 -12.96
C ASN A 133 -8.65 -2.16 -12.74
N THR A 134 -8.51 -1.74 -11.49
CA THR A 134 -7.99 -0.41 -11.13
C THR A 134 -6.48 -0.41 -10.88
N GLY A 135 -5.85 -1.60 -10.97
CA GLY A 135 -4.41 -1.78 -10.78
C GLY A 135 -3.96 -1.90 -9.33
N SER A 136 -4.87 -2.20 -8.40
CA SER A 136 -4.56 -2.29 -6.97
C SER A 136 -5.19 -3.54 -6.34
N SER A 137 -4.60 -4.71 -6.51
CA SER A 137 -5.14 -5.99 -6.03
C SER A 137 -5.23 -6.07 -4.51
N ILE A 138 -6.38 -6.52 -4.00
CA ILE A 138 -6.61 -6.81 -2.58
C ILE A 138 -5.61 -7.84 -2.03
N ARG A 139 -5.22 -8.84 -2.84
CA ARG A 139 -4.25 -9.87 -2.45
C ARG A 139 -2.88 -9.25 -2.14
N THR A 140 -2.46 -8.28 -2.96
CA THR A 140 -1.19 -7.58 -2.77
C THR A 140 -1.22 -6.77 -1.47
N MET A 141 -2.29 -6.01 -1.23
CA MET A 141 -2.39 -5.21 0.00
C MET A 141 -2.48 -6.08 1.25
N HIS A 142 -3.24 -7.17 1.21
CA HIS A 142 -3.31 -8.13 2.31
C HIS A 142 -1.94 -8.73 2.64
N LYS A 143 -1.18 -9.17 1.62
CA LYS A 143 0.19 -9.66 1.78
C LYS A 143 1.10 -8.57 2.37
N ASP A 144 1.02 -7.36 1.88
CA ASP A 144 1.86 -6.25 2.34
C ASP A 144 1.57 -5.87 3.80
N LEU A 145 0.29 -5.88 4.21
CA LEU A 145 -0.10 -5.70 5.61
C LEU A 145 0.43 -6.84 6.49
N THR A 146 0.41 -8.09 6.01
CA THR A 146 1.01 -9.22 6.73
C THR A 146 2.48 -8.98 6.99
N ILE A 147 3.25 -8.57 5.97
CA ILE A 147 4.68 -8.24 6.11
C ILE A 147 4.90 -7.11 7.11
N SER A 148 4.05 -6.07 7.09
CA SER A 148 4.14 -4.95 8.03
C SER A 148 3.87 -5.38 9.48
N MET A 149 2.89 -6.26 9.68
CA MET A 149 2.55 -6.81 11.01
C MET A 149 3.65 -7.73 11.55
N ASP A 150 4.26 -8.54 10.68
CA ASP A 150 5.38 -9.40 11.06
C ASP A 150 6.61 -8.57 11.45
N LEU A 151 6.95 -7.55 10.65
CA LEU A 151 8.03 -6.61 10.98
C LEU A 151 7.79 -5.92 12.33
N ALA A 152 6.56 -5.47 12.57
CA ALA A 152 6.21 -4.80 13.83
C ALA A 152 6.32 -5.75 15.03
N ARG A 153 5.91 -7.01 14.89
CA ARG A 153 6.06 -8.04 15.91
C ARG A 153 7.53 -8.29 16.23
N ASP A 154 8.37 -8.44 15.21
CA ASP A 154 9.81 -8.70 15.37
C ASP A 154 10.53 -7.55 16.08
N LEU A 155 10.07 -6.30 15.85
CA LEU A 155 10.61 -5.10 16.47
C LEU A 155 9.93 -4.73 17.82
N GLY A 156 8.89 -5.46 18.23
CA GLY A 156 8.13 -5.15 19.46
C GLY A 156 7.31 -3.86 19.36
N VAL A 157 6.91 -3.44 18.17
CA VAL A 157 6.14 -2.20 17.92
C VAL A 157 4.66 -2.52 17.78
N PRO A 158 3.75 -1.99 18.60
CA PRO A 158 2.32 -2.19 18.42
C PRO A 158 1.77 -1.33 17.26
N LEU A 159 1.09 -1.96 16.29
CA LEU A 159 0.43 -1.30 15.18
C LEU A 159 -1.10 -1.45 15.28
N PHE A 160 -1.74 -0.70 16.17
CA PHE A 160 -3.18 -0.83 16.46
C PHE A 160 -4.05 -0.62 15.21
N THR A 161 -3.80 0.44 14.45
CA THR A 161 -4.60 0.77 13.25
C THR A 161 -4.34 -0.23 12.11
N ALA A 162 -3.09 -0.62 11.88
CA ALA A 162 -2.76 -1.61 10.85
C ALA A 162 -3.32 -3.00 11.20
N ALA A 163 -3.36 -3.37 12.48
CA ALA A 163 -3.98 -4.61 12.93
C ALA A 163 -5.49 -4.64 12.62
N THR A 164 -6.19 -3.54 12.89
CA THR A 164 -7.62 -3.40 12.53
C THR A 164 -7.80 -3.44 11.01
N SER A 165 -6.96 -2.72 10.26
CA SER A 165 -6.97 -2.75 8.79
C SER A 165 -6.76 -4.16 8.24
N MET A 166 -5.82 -4.92 8.81
CA MET A 166 -5.58 -6.31 8.43
C MET A 166 -6.83 -7.18 8.55
N GLN A 167 -7.62 -7.03 9.64
CA GLN A 167 -8.87 -7.78 9.81
C GLN A 167 -9.92 -7.39 8.76
N LEU A 168 -10.02 -6.11 8.43
CA LEU A 168 -10.95 -5.64 7.40
C LEU A 168 -10.56 -6.16 6.00
N PHE A 169 -9.28 -6.11 5.67
CA PHE A 169 -8.76 -6.68 4.42
C PHE A 169 -8.89 -8.20 4.39
N GLN A 170 -8.73 -8.90 5.53
CA GLN A 170 -8.98 -10.34 5.62
C GLN A 170 -10.45 -10.67 5.34
N ALA A 171 -11.39 -9.89 5.88
CA ALA A 171 -12.81 -10.06 5.56
C ALA A 171 -13.11 -9.81 4.07
N GLY A 172 -12.45 -8.79 3.50
CA GLY A 172 -12.58 -8.45 2.07
C GLY A 172 -12.07 -9.56 1.15
N ILE A 173 -10.86 -10.06 1.38
CA ILE A 173 -10.27 -11.11 0.53
C ILE A 173 -11.02 -12.44 0.65
N THR A 174 -11.62 -12.73 1.80
CA THR A 174 -12.43 -13.93 1.99
C THR A 174 -13.71 -13.89 1.13
N LYS A 175 -14.34 -12.72 1.01
CA LYS A 175 -15.56 -12.54 0.21
C LYS A 175 -15.28 -12.26 -1.27
N HIS A 176 -14.20 -11.55 -1.56
CA HIS A 176 -13.89 -10.99 -2.89
C HIS A 176 -12.40 -11.17 -3.23
N PRO A 177 -11.92 -12.41 -3.42
CA PRO A 177 -10.49 -12.70 -3.53
C PRO A 177 -9.81 -12.10 -4.77
N ASP A 178 -10.56 -11.78 -5.81
CA ASP A 178 -10.03 -11.30 -7.09
C ASP A 178 -10.29 -9.80 -7.32
N GLY A 179 -10.85 -9.11 -6.33
CA GLY A 179 -11.11 -7.68 -6.40
C GLY A 179 -9.89 -6.81 -6.17
N ASP A 180 -10.05 -5.52 -6.40
CA ASP A 180 -9.10 -4.50 -6.03
C ASP A 180 -9.35 -3.99 -4.60
N ASN A 181 -8.43 -3.18 -4.04
CA ASN A 181 -8.48 -2.77 -2.63
C ASN A 181 -9.81 -2.17 -2.20
N GLN A 182 -10.42 -1.32 -3.03
CA GLN A 182 -11.69 -0.65 -2.73
C GLN A 182 -12.90 -1.59 -2.67
N ILE A 183 -12.78 -2.85 -3.11
CA ILE A 183 -13.86 -3.84 -2.97
C ILE A 183 -14.17 -4.14 -1.50
N VAL A 184 -13.21 -3.90 -0.61
CA VAL A 184 -13.39 -4.06 0.85
C VAL A 184 -14.52 -3.19 1.38
N THR A 185 -14.83 -2.07 0.72
CA THR A 185 -15.99 -1.24 1.06
C THR A 185 -17.29 -2.05 1.07
N ARG A 186 -17.44 -3.07 0.22
CA ARG A 186 -18.62 -3.93 0.19
C ARG A 186 -18.85 -4.71 1.48
N VAL A 187 -17.78 -5.01 2.21
CA VAL A 187 -17.90 -5.61 3.56
C VAL A 187 -18.63 -4.66 4.50
N MET A 188 -18.28 -3.37 4.44
CA MET A 188 -18.94 -2.34 5.24
C MET A 188 -20.36 -2.07 4.75
N GLU A 189 -20.57 -2.04 3.44
CA GLU A 189 -21.93 -1.88 2.84
C GLU A 189 -22.88 -2.99 3.26
N ASP A 190 -22.40 -4.24 3.31
CA ASP A 190 -23.20 -5.39 3.79
C ASP A 190 -23.60 -5.21 5.27
N ILE A 191 -22.70 -4.70 6.11
CA ILE A 191 -22.96 -4.46 7.54
C ILE A 191 -24.00 -3.37 7.73
N VAL A 192 -23.91 -2.25 7.00
CA VAL A 192 -24.80 -1.10 7.20
C VAL A 192 -26.06 -1.13 6.34
N GLY A 193 -26.12 -2.01 5.33
CA GLY A 193 -27.22 -2.12 4.38
C GLY A 193 -27.37 -0.90 3.46
N ALA A 194 -26.26 -0.22 3.14
CA ALA A 194 -26.24 0.96 2.27
C ALA A 194 -24.90 1.04 1.52
N GLY A 195 -24.94 1.48 0.26
CA GLY A 195 -23.77 1.65 -0.58
C GLY A 195 -23.62 3.07 -1.13
N LEU A 196 -22.42 3.61 -1.08
CA LEU A 196 -22.12 4.95 -1.59
C LEU A 196 -22.08 4.94 -3.11
N LYS A 197 -22.76 5.92 -3.70
CA LYS A 197 -22.81 6.14 -5.16
C LYS A 197 -22.77 7.65 -5.44
N ARG A 198 -22.44 8.00 -6.69
CA ARG A 198 -22.52 9.41 -7.16
C ARG A 198 -23.89 10.03 -6.91
#